data_95e749a9622764a0c4083fa63957fcf4
#
_entry.id   95e749a9622764a0c4083fa63957fcf4
#
_cell.length_a   1.000
_cell.length_b   1.000
_cell.length_c   1.000
_cell.angle_alpha   90.00
_cell.angle_beta   90.00
_cell.angle_gamma   90.00
#
_symmetry.space_group_name_H-M   'P 1'
#
loop_
_entity.id
_entity.type
_entity.pdbx_description
1 polymer ?
#
loop_
_entity_poly.entity_id
_entity_poly.type
_entity_poly.pdbx_seq_one_letter_code
_entity_poly.pdbx_strand_id
1 'polypeptide(L)'
;MGGGCPYSIYLNTEEKNISFNGLDIEVINHSKNMKWSDRLIDSLKKIKTKYVILMLDDFLINADVKQDKIDQCINWMDQNPDVAVFSFASSLWKDIDDKRYEGFVLRPTEGEYRFNLQAALWRKKQLIKILRKGESPWQTEHMGTFRSRVLYSNKKFYASEKNVPMIIPYEFGGAIHQGKWTEGTPELLRKNNISMVDYSIRGFDPKSTEEWSKLRLDEVPVIKKKSIKIKIGEYLVALGIIKARN
;
A
#
# COMPACT_ATOMS: atom_id res chain seq x y z
N MET A 1 4.47 -11.82 -24.94
CA MET A 1 3.20 -12.55 -24.74
C MET A 1 2.75 -12.22 -23.32
N GLY A 2 1.81 -11.30 -23.14
CA GLY A 2 1.31 -10.91 -21.83
C GLY A 2 0.36 -11.99 -21.31
N GLY A 3 0.82 -12.84 -20.41
CA GLY A 3 -0.08 -13.65 -19.61
C GLY A 3 -0.99 -12.69 -18.84
N GLY A 4 -2.31 -12.77 -19.06
CA GLY A 4 -3.27 -11.94 -18.34
C GLY A 4 -3.15 -12.14 -16.84
N CYS A 5 -3.50 -11.13 -16.06
CA CYS A 5 -3.58 -11.24 -14.60
C CYS A 5 -4.53 -12.38 -14.22
N PRO A 6 -4.12 -13.39 -13.42
CA PRO A 6 -4.99 -14.51 -13.09
C PRO A 6 -6.05 -14.15 -12.02
N TYR A 7 -6.02 -12.94 -11.49
CA TYR A 7 -6.94 -12.46 -10.48
C TYR A 7 -7.96 -11.49 -11.04
N SER A 8 -9.17 -11.46 -10.45
CA SER A 8 -10.14 -10.41 -10.75
C SER A 8 -9.58 -9.05 -10.34
N ILE A 9 -9.66 -8.09 -11.26
CA ILE A 9 -9.18 -6.72 -11.04
C ILE A 9 -10.37 -5.82 -10.73
N TYR A 10 -10.28 -5.06 -9.66
CA TYR A 10 -11.29 -4.09 -9.24
C TYR A 10 -10.68 -2.69 -9.26
N LEU A 11 -11.24 -1.81 -10.09
CA LEU A 11 -10.88 -0.40 -10.11
C LEU A 11 -11.83 0.40 -9.23
N ASN A 12 -11.31 0.91 -8.11
CA ASN A 12 -12.04 1.82 -7.23
C ASN A 12 -11.89 3.24 -7.76
N THR A 13 -12.97 3.81 -8.28
CA THR A 13 -12.97 5.16 -8.87
C THR A 13 -14.13 6.01 -8.37
N GLU A 14 -14.17 7.28 -8.79
CA GLU A 14 -15.29 8.19 -8.54
C GLU A 14 -16.38 7.99 -9.62
N GLU A 15 -16.90 9.06 -10.19
CA GLU A 15 -18.06 9.02 -11.11
C GLU A 15 -17.71 8.63 -12.54
N LYS A 16 -16.42 8.43 -12.85
CA LYS A 16 -16.00 8.10 -14.23
C LYS A 16 -16.37 6.66 -14.56
N ASN A 17 -17.17 6.49 -15.59
CA ASN A 17 -17.38 5.19 -16.21
C ASN A 17 -16.23 4.94 -17.21
N ILE A 18 -15.40 3.97 -16.89
CA ILE A 18 -14.26 3.58 -17.71
C ILE A 18 -14.50 2.14 -18.16
N SER A 19 -14.37 1.88 -19.45
CA SER A 19 -14.35 0.52 -20.01
C SER A 19 -12.95 0.20 -20.53
N PHE A 20 -12.52 -1.02 -20.33
CA PHE A 20 -11.22 -1.49 -20.77
C PHE A 20 -11.41 -2.59 -21.83
N ASN A 21 -11.10 -2.28 -23.09
CA ASN A 21 -11.21 -3.26 -24.17
C ASN A 21 -10.20 -4.41 -23.95
N GLY A 22 -10.71 -5.63 -23.87
CA GLY A 22 -9.88 -6.84 -23.74
C GLY A 22 -9.32 -7.10 -22.35
N LEU A 23 -9.71 -6.34 -21.33
CA LEU A 23 -9.33 -6.56 -19.95
C LEU A 23 -10.58 -6.75 -19.07
N ASP A 24 -10.58 -7.80 -18.25
CA ASP A 24 -11.65 -8.08 -17.28
C ASP A 24 -11.40 -7.27 -15.98
N ILE A 25 -11.84 -6.00 -16.04
CA ILE A 25 -11.72 -5.07 -14.90
C ILE A 25 -13.12 -4.64 -14.46
N GLU A 26 -13.47 -4.98 -13.22
CA GLU A 26 -14.70 -4.51 -12.59
C GLU A 26 -14.51 -3.11 -12.02
N VAL A 27 -15.26 -2.14 -12.53
CA VAL A 27 -15.20 -0.74 -12.07
C VAL A 27 -16.21 -0.54 -10.95
N ILE A 28 -15.74 -0.15 -9.78
CA ILE A 28 -16.58 0.18 -8.63
C ILE A 28 -16.63 1.70 -8.49
N ASN A 29 -17.74 2.27 -8.94
CA ASN A 29 -17.97 3.71 -8.89
C ASN A 29 -18.49 4.15 -7.53
N HIS A 30 -18.06 5.34 -7.13
CA HIS A 30 -18.47 6.02 -5.91
C HIS A 30 -18.79 7.50 -6.17
N SER A 31 -19.61 8.09 -5.31
CA SER A 31 -19.82 9.54 -5.37
C SER A 31 -18.51 10.30 -5.10
N LYS A 32 -18.25 11.37 -5.85
CA LYS A 32 -17.10 12.27 -5.65
C LYS A 32 -17.01 12.86 -4.25
N ASN A 33 -18.12 12.90 -3.53
CA ASN A 33 -18.16 13.42 -2.16
C ASN A 33 -17.68 12.39 -1.12
N MET A 34 -17.55 11.11 -1.49
CA MET A 34 -17.00 10.10 -0.60
C MET A 34 -15.50 10.32 -0.40
N LYS A 35 -15.06 10.28 0.86
CA LYS A 35 -13.64 10.34 1.19
C LYS A 35 -12.91 9.08 0.69
N TRP A 36 -11.61 9.20 0.48
CA TRP A 36 -10.79 8.12 -0.05
C TRP A 36 -10.97 6.80 0.72
N SER A 37 -10.87 6.83 2.04
CA SER A 37 -11.01 5.63 2.87
C SER A 37 -12.43 5.06 2.86
N ASP A 38 -13.46 5.90 2.71
CA ASP A 38 -14.86 5.44 2.61
C ASP A 38 -15.06 4.61 1.34
N ARG A 39 -14.52 5.10 0.20
CA ARG A 39 -14.56 4.39 -1.08
C ARG A 39 -13.84 3.05 -0.99
N LEU A 40 -12.64 3.03 -0.41
CA LEU A 40 -11.87 1.80 -0.24
C LEU A 40 -12.59 0.79 0.64
N ILE A 41 -13.15 1.20 1.76
CA ILE A 41 -13.92 0.32 2.66
C ILE A 41 -15.14 -0.25 1.95
N ASP A 42 -15.87 0.57 1.19
CA ASP A 42 -17.06 0.14 0.46
C ASP A 42 -16.69 -0.86 -0.65
N SER A 43 -15.65 -0.58 -1.43
CA SER A 43 -15.14 -1.51 -2.44
C SER A 43 -14.71 -2.84 -1.85
N LEU A 44 -13.93 -2.82 -0.76
CA LEU A 44 -13.48 -4.04 -0.09
C LEU A 44 -14.64 -4.90 0.44
N LYS A 45 -15.77 -4.29 0.83
CA LYS A 45 -16.96 -5.03 1.26
C LYS A 45 -17.68 -5.72 0.10
N LYS A 46 -17.64 -5.15 -1.10
CA LYS A 46 -18.23 -5.75 -2.31
C LYS A 46 -17.42 -6.94 -2.83
N ILE A 47 -16.10 -6.90 -2.71
CA ILE A 47 -15.20 -7.98 -3.12
C ILE A 47 -15.42 -9.22 -2.24
N LYS A 48 -15.61 -10.40 -2.84
CA LYS A 48 -15.93 -11.65 -2.12
C LYS A 48 -14.71 -12.47 -1.66
N THR A 49 -13.51 -12.16 -2.18
CA THR A 49 -12.31 -12.94 -1.88
C THR A 49 -11.83 -12.83 -0.44
N LYS A 50 -11.08 -13.82 0.03
CA LYS A 50 -10.46 -13.87 1.36
C LYS A 50 -9.27 -12.91 1.45
N TYR A 51 -8.53 -12.79 0.36
CA TYR A 51 -7.34 -11.96 0.20
C TYR A 51 -7.57 -10.89 -0.87
N VAL A 52 -6.81 -9.81 -0.77
CA VAL A 52 -6.75 -8.75 -1.79
C VAL A 52 -5.32 -8.25 -1.93
N ILE A 53 -4.90 -7.99 -3.13
CA ILE A 53 -3.71 -7.19 -3.39
C ILE A 53 -4.19 -5.74 -3.51
N LEU A 54 -3.73 -4.89 -2.59
CA LEU A 54 -4.01 -3.46 -2.65
C LEU A 54 -2.87 -2.76 -3.36
N MET A 55 -3.20 -1.99 -4.39
CA MET A 55 -2.27 -1.11 -5.11
C MET A 55 -2.90 0.26 -5.28
N LEU A 56 -2.11 1.31 -5.31
CA LEU A 56 -2.55 2.64 -5.71
C LEU A 56 -2.44 2.78 -7.24
N ASP A 57 -3.24 3.67 -7.80
CA ASP A 57 -3.36 3.89 -9.25
C ASP A 57 -2.10 4.49 -9.89
N ASP A 58 -1.23 5.07 -9.10
CA ASP A 58 0.07 5.60 -9.53
C ASP A 58 1.23 4.59 -9.41
N PHE A 59 0.95 3.34 -9.04
CA PHE A 59 1.95 2.26 -9.04
C PHE A 59 2.05 1.62 -10.42
N LEU A 60 2.77 2.29 -11.32
CA LEU A 60 2.99 1.81 -12.68
C LEU A 60 3.98 0.65 -12.68
N ILE A 61 3.50 -0.52 -13.11
CA ILE A 61 4.31 -1.74 -13.19
C ILE A 61 5.38 -1.56 -14.27
N ASN A 62 6.64 -1.82 -13.94
CA ASN A 62 7.80 -1.57 -14.79
C ASN A 62 8.60 -2.81 -15.20
N ALA A 63 8.21 -3.99 -14.72
CA ALA A 63 8.77 -5.29 -15.10
C ALA A 63 7.77 -6.42 -14.80
N ASP A 64 8.13 -7.66 -15.12
CA ASP A 64 7.26 -8.83 -14.93
C ASP A 64 6.93 -9.06 -13.45
N VAL A 65 5.65 -9.34 -13.18
CA VAL A 65 5.16 -9.72 -11.85
C VAL A 65 5.52 -11.17 -11.56
N LYS A 66 6.04 -11.43 -10.36
CA LYS A 66 6.42 -12.77 -9.90
C LYS A 66 5.20 -13.50 -9.34
N GLN A 67 4.41 -14.07 -10.25
CA GLN A 67 3.16 -14.74 -9.92
C GLN A 67 3.35 -15.88 -8.91
N ASP A 68 4.39 -16.69 -9.10
CA ASP A 68 4.75 -17.81 -8.23
C ASP A 68 4.97 -17.37 -6.77
N LYS A 69 5.57 -16.21 -6.56
CA LYS A 69 5.77 -15.64 -5.21
C LYS A 69 4.47 -15.13 -4.60
N ILE A 70 3.55 -14.61 -5.39
CA ILE A 70 2.21 -14.22 -4.91
C ILE A 70 1.46 -15.47 -4.44
N ASP A 71 1.45 -16.54 -5.25
CA ASP A 71 0.80 -17.79 -4.92
C ASP A 71 1.42 -18.43 -3.67
N GLN A 72 2.74 -18.35 -3.53
CA GLN A 72 3.43 -18.79 -2.33
C GLN A 72 2.99 -18.00 -1.08
N CYS A 73 2.86 -16.67 -1.18
CA CYS A 73 2.36 -15.84 -0.08
C CYS A 73 0.91 -16.21 0.31
N ILE A 74 0.05 -16.48 -0.67
CA ILE A 74 -1.33 -16.94 -0.43
C ILE A 74 -1.31 -18.26 0.35
N ASN A 75 -0.52 -19.25 -0.06
CA ASN A 75 -0.38 -20.53 0.62
C ASN A 75 0.13 -20.36 2.06
N TRP A 76 1.13 -19.51 2.27
CA TRP A 76 1.61 -19.19 3.61
C TRP A 76 0.54 -18.54 4.49
N MET A 77 -0.25 -17.62 3.94
CA MET A 77 -1.36 -17.00 4.67
C MET A 77 -2.47 -18.02 5.00
N ASP A 78 -2.73 -18.99 4.14
CA ASP A 78 -3.72 -20.04 4.42
C ASP A 78 -3.33 -20.92 5.60
N GLN A 79 -2.06 -21.28 5.68
CA GLN A 79 -1.50 -22.11 6.74
C GLN A 79 -1.26 -21.33 8.05
N ASN A 80 -1.11 -19.99 7.97
CA ASN A 80 -0.73 -19.16 9.10
C ASN A 80 -1.74 -18.00 9.33
N PRO A 81 -2.81 -18.25 10.10
CA PRO A 81 -3.86 -17.25 10.33
C PRO A 81 -3.40 -16.03 11.15
N ASP A 82 -2.21 -16.09 11.75
CA ASP A 82 -1.57 -14.95 12.43
C ASP A 82 -0.94 -13.94 11.46
N VAL A 83 -0.70 -14.32 10.19
CA VAL A 83 -0.19 -13.40 9.17
C VAL A 83 -1.32 -12.51 8.64
N ALA A 84 -1.14 -11.20 8.77
CA ALA A 84 -2.09 -10.19 8.32
C ALA A 84 -1.82 -9.71 6.90
N VAL A 85 -0.55 -9.55 6.55
CA VAL A 85 -0.09 -8.92 5.32
C VAL A 85 1.30 -9.38 4.92
N PHE A 86 1.52 -9.50 3.61
CA PHE A 86 2.81 -9.47 2.95
C PHE A 86 2.89 -8.20 2.10
N SER A 87 3.70 -7.22 2.52
CA SER A 87 4.02 -6.03 1.72
C SER A 87 5.10 -6.38 0.69
N PHE A 88 4.84 -6.06 -0.56
CA PHE A 88 5.76 -6.33 -1.67
C PHE A 88 6.81 -5.23 -1.86
N ALA A 89 6.67 -4.13 -1.13
CA ALA A 89 7.70 -3.12 -1.02
C ALA A 89 8.65 -3.45 0.14
N SER A 90 9.93 -3.19 -0.03
CA SER A 90 10.91 -3.35 1.03
C SER A 90 10.65 -2.35 2.16
N SER A 91 10.91 -2.78 3.38
CA SER A 91 10.85 -1.90 4.52
C SER A 91 12.08 -0.98 4.57
N LEU A 92 11.84 0.27 4.97
CA LEU A 92 12.91 1.24 5.25
C LEU A 92 13.36 1.20 6.73
N TRP A 93 12.75 0.34 7.55
CA TRP A 93 12.88 0.33 9.00
C TRP A 93 13.77 -0.83 9.48
N LYS A 94 14.16 -0.77 10.76
CA LYS A 94 14.77 -1.93 11.44
C LYS A 94 13.71 -3.02 11.62
N ASP A 95 13.63 -3.89 10.66
CA ASP A 95 12.80 -5.08 10.71
C ASP A 95 13.50 -6.20 11.48
N ILE A 96 12.70 -7.17 11.91
CA ILE A 96 13.17 -8.38 12.57
C ILE A 96 13.47 -9.40 11.49
N ASP A 97 14.70 -9.92 11.48
CA ASP A 97 15.10 -11.04 10.63
C ASP A 97 14.38 -12.33 11.08
N ASP A 98 13.18 -12.54 10.56
CA ASP A 98 12.36 -13.73 10.81
C ASP A 98 12.47 -14.65 9.59
N LYS A 99 13.28 -15.68 9.68
CA LYS A 99 13.53 -16.66 8.60
C LYS A 99 12.33 -17.55 8.22
N ARG A 100 11.13 -17.27 8.75
CA ARG A 100 9.94 -18.09 8.48
C ARG A 100 9.53 -18.06 7.00
N TYR A 101 9.68 -16.93 6.34
CA TYR A 101 9.28 -16.75 4.95
C TYR A 101 10.43 -16.16 4.13
N GLU A 102 10.92 -16.96 3.19
CA GLU A 102 12.02 -16.55 2.31
C GLU A 102 11.72 -15.26 1.56
N GLY A 103 12.64 -14.30 1.64
CA GLY A 103 12.54 -12.98 1.00
C GLY A 103 11.69 -11.97 1.77
N PHE A 104 11.30 -12.29 3.02
CA PHE A 104 10.52 -11.40 3.87
C PHE A 104 11.12 -11.23 5.27
N VAL A 105 10.94 -10.04 5.80
CA VAL A 105 11.29 -9.67 7.16
C VAL A 105 10.04 -9.27 7.94
N LEU A 106 10.05 -9.52 9.26
CA LEU A 106 8.93 -9.21 10.14
C LEU A 106 9.01 -7.75 10.59
N ARG A 107 7.97 -6.98 10.33
CA ARG A 107 7.83 -5.63 10.87
C ARG A 107 7.52 -5.66 12.37
N PRO A 108 8.31 -4.96 13.21
CA PRO A 108 8.05 -4.92 14.64
C PRO A 108 6.70 -4.24 14.94
N THR A 109 6.06 -4.64 16.03
CA THR A 109 4.76 -4.08 16.43
C THR A 109 4.82 -2.56 16.62
N GLU A 110 5.90 -2.05 17.17
CA GLU A 110 6.13 -0.60 17.41
C GLU A 110 6.76 0.10 16.19
N GLY A 111 6.95 -0.61 15.07
CA GLY A 111 7.56 -0.05 13.86
C GLY A 111 6.73 1.11 13.29
N GLU A 112 7.43 2.14 12.83
CA GLU A 112 6.81 3.22 12.05
C GLU A 112 6.35 2.64 10.72
N TYR A 113 5.30 3.20 10.11
CA TYR A 113 4.72 2.69 8.87
C TYR A 113 4.50 1.17 8.86
N ARG A 114 4.24 0.56 10.05
CA ARG A 114 3.85 -0.84 10.15
C ARG A 114 2.66 -1.14 9.23
N PHE A 115 1.72 -0.22 9.16
CA PHE A 115 0.72 -0.14 8.10
C PHE A 115 1.15 0.95 7.11
N ASN A 116 1.13 0.62 5.82
CA ASN A 116 1.30 1.57 4.72
C ASN A 116 0.46 1.14 3.52
N LEU A 117 0.39 1.98 2.51
CA LEU A 117 -0.40 1.78 1.30
C LEU A 117 0.45 1.32 0.11
N GLN A 118 1.69 0.86 0.34
CA GLN A 118 2.48 0.20 -0.69
C GLN A 118 1.80 -1.09 -1.16
N ALA A 119 2.14 -1.55 -2.38
CA ALA A 119 1.59 -2.79 -2.93
C ALA A 119 1.74 -3.95 -1.93
N ALA A 120 0.63 -4.60 -1.58
CA ALA A 120 0.63 -5.62 -0.55
C ALA A 120 -0.52 -6.61 -0.67
N LEU A 121 -0.25 -7.87 -0.37
CA LEU A 121 -1.26 -8.91 -0.21
C LEU A 121 -1.81 -8.88 1.21
N TRP A 122 -3.08 -8.55 1.34
CA TRP A 122 -3.77 -8.40 2.61
C TRP A 122 -4.78 -9.53 2.86
N ARG A 123 -4.87 -9.95 4.09
CA ARG A 123 -6.09 -10.62 4.57
C ARG A 123 -7.19 -9.56 4.67
N LYS A 124 -8.14 -9.56 3.72
CA LYS A 124 -9.14 -8.51 3.52
C LYS A 124 -9.86 -8.07 4.79
N LYS A 125 -10.32 -9.03 5.62
CA LYS A 125 -11.01 -8.70 6.89
C LYS A 125 -10.14 -7.87 7.84
N GLN A 126 -8.83 -8.09 7.84
CA GLN A 126 -7.90 -7.35 8.68
C GLN A 126 -7.62 -5.97 8.13
N LEU A 127 -7.49 -5.84 6.81
CA LEU A 127 -7.37 -4.52 6.17
C LEU A 127 -8.60 -3.66 6.49
N ILE A 128 -9.82 -4.16 6.26
CA ILE A 128 -11.06 -3.42 6.57
C ILE A 128 -11.09 -2.96 8.03
N LYS A 129 -10.63 -3.79 8.97
CA LYS A 129 -10.64 -3.45 10.40
C LYS A 129 -9.65 -2.34 10.76
N ILE A 130 -8.55 -2.19 10.02
CA ILE A 130 -7.60 -1.08 10.19
C ILE A 130 -8.16 0.23 9.65
N LEU A 131 -8.85 0.20 8.51
CA LEU A 131 -9.37 1.39 7.86
C LEU A 131 -10.44 2.10 8.72
N ARG A 132 -10.51 3.41 8.61
CA ARG A 132 -11.55 4.25 9.23
C ARG A 132 -12.12 5.21 8.19
N LYS A 133 -13.42 5.47 8.29
CA LYS A 133 -14.11 6.43 7.44
C LYS A 133 -13.56 7.85 7.64
N GLY A 134 -13.60 8.62 6.57
CA GLY A 134 -13.25 10.04 6.59
C GLY A 134 -11.76 10.35 6.49
N GLU A 135 -10.89 9.34 6.37
CA GLU A 135 -9.44 9.53 6.30
C GLU A 135 -8.95 9.73 4.85
N SER A 136 -7.96 10.60 4.68
CA SER A 136 -7.13 10.66 3.47
C SER A 136 -6.15 9.47 3.43
N PRO A 137 -5.47 9.20 2.30
CA PRO A 137 -4.42 8.17 2.24
C PRO A 137 -3.35 8.34 3.33
N TRP A 138 -2.80 9.54 3.48
CA TRP A 138 -1.76 9.85 4.49
C TRP A 138 -2.26 9.68 5.93
N GLN A 139 -3.48 10.15 6.22
CA GLN A 139 -4.11 9.92 7.53
C GLN A 139 -4.31 8.43 7.77
N THR A 140 -4.70 7.67 6.75
CA THR A 140 -4.89 6.21 6.84
C THR A 140 -3.57 5.50 7.14
N GLU A 141 -2.45 5.87 6.51
CA GLU A 141 -1.13 5.29 6.83
C GLU A 141 -0.72 5.59 8.27
N HIS A 142 -0.80 6.85 8.66
CA HIS A 142 -0.40 7.28 10.01
C HIS A 142 -1.28 6.65 11.09
N MET A 143 -2.59 6.84 11.01
CA MET A 143 -3.55 6.30 11.98
C MET A 143 -3.67 4.78 11.89
N GLY A 144 -3.57 4.20 10.70
CA GLY A 144 -3.55 2.75 10.48
C GLY A 144 -2.35 2.09 11.12
N THR A 145 -1.19 2.75 11.13
CA THR A 145 -0.01 2.27 11.88
C THR A 145 -0.32 2.17 13.38
N PHE A 146 -0.93 3.19 13.99
CA PHE A 146 -1.32 3.12 15.41
C PHE A 146 -2.38 2.04 15.65
N ARG A 147 -3.40 1.96 14.83
CA ARG A 147 -4.43 0.92 14.94
C ARG A 147 -3.85 -0.48 14.78
N SER A 148 -2.87 -0.66 13.91
CA SER A 148 -2.21 -1.96 13.74
C SER A 148 -1.46 -2.43 14.98
N ARG A 149 -0.89 -1.51 15.76
CA ARG A 149 -0.21 -1.82 17.01
C ARG A 149 -1.19 -2.30 18.07
N VAL A 150 -2.35 -1.66 18.15
CA VAL A 150 -3.38 -1.96 19.18
C VAL A 150 -4.25 -3.16 18.79
N LEU A 151 -4.84 -3.12 17.59
CA LEU A 151 -5.81 -4.13 17.14
C LEU A 151 -5.15 -5.45 16.73
N TYR A 152 -3.86 -5.41 16.39
CA TYR A 152 -3.12 -6.52 15.80
C TYR A 152 -1.74 -6.73 16.42
N SER A 153 -1.62 -6.53 17.75
CA SER A 153 -0.38 -6.84 18.49
C SER A 153 0.03 -8.31 18.34
N ASN A 154 -0.95 -9.21 18.20
CA ASN A 154 -0.76 -10.65 17.98
C ASN A 154 -0.67 -11.06 16.50
N LYS A 155 -0.73 -10.12 15.56
CA LYS A 155 -0.64 -10.42 14.12
C LYS A 155 0.72 -10.03 13.56
N LYS A 156 1.14 -10.82 12.58
CA LYS A 156 2.41 -10.65 11.87
C LYS A 156 2.21 -9.83 10.59
N PHE A 157 3.06 -8.83 10.42
CA PHE A 157 3.12 -7.96 9.27
C PHE A 157 4.50 -8.15 8.65
N TYR A 158 4.55 -8.71 7.45
CA TYR A 158 5.79 -8.93 6.73
C TYR A 158 6.00 -7.89 5.64
N ALA A 159 7.25 -7.58 5.34
CA ALA A 159 7.66 -6.75 4.21
C ALA A 159 8.75 -7.46 3.44
N SER A 160 8.86 -7.19 2.16
CA SER A 160 9.98 -7.69 1.35
C SER A 160 11.31 -7.27 1.96
N GLU A 161 12.25 -8.19 1.96
CA GLU A 161 13.62 -7.96 2.39
C GLU A 161 14.29 -6.91 1.50
N LYS A 162 15.22 -6.13 2.06
CA LYS A 162 16.06 -5.24 1.23
C LYS A 162 16.91 -6.09 0.28
N ASN A 163 17.16 -5.55 -0.88
CA ASN A 163 18.01 -6.18 -1.90
C ASN A 163 17.42 -7.43 -2.58
N VAL A 164 16.17 -7.81 -2.29
CA VAL A 164 15.46 -8.81 -3.11
C VAL A 164 14.63 -8.08 -4.18
N PRO A 165 14.57 -8.63 -5.40
CA PRO A 165 13.74 -8.04 -6.45
C PRO A 165 12.27 -8.02 -6.06
N MET A 166 11.59 -6.89 -6.30
CA MET A 166 10.17 -6.73 -5.97
C MET A 166 9.30 -7.82 -6.64
N ILE A 167 8.27 -8.24 -5.93
CA ILE A 167 7.29 -9.23 -6.43
C ILE A 167 6.36 -8.58 -7.46
N ILE A 168 5.90 -7.36 -7.19
CA ILE A 168 5.24 -6.49 -8.15
C ILE A 168 6.16 -5.30 -8.36
N PRO A 169 6.92 -5.26 -9.47
CA PRO A 169 7.89 -4.21 -9.72
C PRO A 169 7.21 -2.90 -10.12
N TYR A 170 7.44 -1.84 -9.37
CA TYR A 170 7.03 -0.47 -9.69
C TYR A 170 8.03 0.51 -9.07
N GLU A 171 7.99 1.76 -9.50
CA GLU A 171 8.83 2.79 -8.91
C GLU A 171 8.40 3.08 -7.46
N PHE A 172 9.32 2.91 -6.51
CA PHE A 172 9.01 3.07 -5.10
C PHE A 172 8.54 4.50 -4.80
N GLY A 173 7.35 4.61 -4.27
CA GLY A 173 6.70 5.89 -4.00
C GLY A 173 5.70 6.32 -5.06
N GLY A 174 5.59 5.55 -6.17
CA GLY A 174 4.61 5.78 -7.23
C GLY A 174 5.05 6.80 -8.28
N ALA A 175 4.23 6.96 -9.30
CA ALA A 175 4.44 7.90 -10.41
C ALA A 175 4.06 9.35 -10.04
N ILE A 176 3.41 9.54 -8.90
CA ILE A 176 2.96 10.87 -8.43
C ILE A 176 3.51 11.13 -7.03
N HIS A 177 4.25 12.22 -6.90
CA HIS A 177 4.74 12.70 -5.61
C HIS A 177 4.20 14.10 -5.31
N GLN A 178 3.56 14.28 -4.15
CA GLN A 178 2.93 15.55 -3.75
C GLN A 178 2.04 16.18 -4.83
N GLY A 179 1.32 15.35 -5.60
CA GLY A 179 0.42 15.79 -6.67
C GLY A 179 1.10 16.05 -8.01
N LYS A 180 2.41 15.92 -8.12
CA LYS A 180 3.20 16.12 -9.35
C LYS A 180 3.75 14.80 -9.87
N TRP A 181 3.96 14.74 -11.20
CA TRP A 181 4.60 13.58 -11.83
C TRP A 181 6.06 13.44 -11.41
N THR A 182 6.52 12.22 -11.21
CA THR A 182 7.94 11.94 -11.04
C THR A 182 8.66 11.97 -12.39
N GLU A 183 9.95 12.25 -12.39
CA GLU A 183 10.76 12.43 -13.61
C GLU A 183 10.76 11.20 -14.52
N GLY A 184 10.79 9.98 -13.96
CA GLY A 184 10.80 8.72 -14.71
C GLY A 184 9.44 8.32 -15.32
N THR A 185 8.34 8.95 -14.91
CA THR A 185 6.99 8.56 -15.33
C THR A 185 6.76 8.60 -16.84
N PRO A 186 7.19 9.65 -17.61
CA PRO A 186 6.95 9.68 -19.06
C PRO A 186 7.60 8.52 -19.81
N GLU A 187 8.81 8.13 -19.43
CA GLU A 187 9.50 7.01 -20.07
C GLU A 187 8.79 5.69 -19.78
N LEU A 188 8.36 5.50 -18.53
CA LEU A 188 7.64 4.30 -18.12
C LEU A 188 6.30 4.15 -18.83
N LEU A 189 5.54 5.23 -18.96
CA LEU A 189 4.28 5.23 -19.70
C LEU A 189 4.51 4.93 -21.19
N ARG A 190 5.55 5.52 -21.80
CA ARG A 190 5.93 5.24 -23.18
C ARG A 190 6.31 3.77 -23.41
N LYS A 191 7.09 3.17 -22.49
CA LYS A 191 7.43 1.73 -22.53
C LYS A 191 6.20 0.83 -22.49
N ASN A 192 5.14 1.27 -21.82
CA ASN A 192 3.87 0.56 -21.74
C ASN A 192 2.87 0.97 -22.84
N ASN A 193 3.30 1.67 -23.89
CA ASN A 193 2.48 2.16 -25.00
C ASN A 193 1.32 3.08 -24.56
N ILE A 194 1.50 3.81 -23.47
CA ILE A 194 0.55 4.80 -22.97
C ILE A 194 1.05 6.19 -23.38
N SER A 195 0.44 6.78 -24.40
CA SER A 195 0.90 8.04 -25.01
C SER A 195 0.01 9.25 -24.72
N MET A 196 -1.21 9.05 -24.24
CA MET A 196 -2.20 10.13 -24.09
C MET A 196 -2.27 10.66 -22.65
N VAL A 197 -1.15 11.15 -22.12
CA VAL A 197 -1.12 11.77 -20.79
C VAL A 197 -0.75 13.24 -20.91
N ASP A 198 -1.63 14.10 -20.44
CA ASP A 198 -1.34 15.52 -20.32
C ASP A 198 -0.57 15.81 -19.02
N TYR A 199 0.74 15.92 -19.14
CA TYR A 199 1.62 16.21 -18.00
C TYR A 199 1.47 17.64 -17.49
N SER A 200 0.90 18.58 -18.25
CA SER A 200 0.75 19.98 -17.86
C SER A 200 -0.22 20.17 -16.69
N ILE A 201 -1.21 19.26 -16.57
CA ILE A 201 -2.23 19.31 -15.51
C ILE A 201 -1.60 19.26 -14.10
N ARG A 202 -0.52 18.48 -13.94
CA ARG A 202 0.16 18.30 -12.63
C ARG A 202 1.55 18.92 -12.58
N GLY A 203 2.22 19.06 -13.72
CA GLY A 203 3.65 19.38 -13.80
C GLY A 203 4.52 18.29 -13.20
N PHE A 204 5.84 18.53 -13.17
CA PHE A 204 6.82 17.60 -12.63
C PHE A 204 7.33 18.01 -11.27
N ASP A 205 7.68 17.04 -10.42
CA ASP A 205 8.42 17.28 -9.20
C ASP A 205 9.84 17.74 -9.57
N PRO A 206 10.35 18.83 -8.98
CA PRO A 206 11.70 19.35 -9.27
C PRO A 206 12.81 18.43 -8.77
N LYS A 207 12.52 17.46 -7.90
CA LYS A 207 13.49 16.49 -7.38
C LYS A 207 13.44 15.21 -8.19
N SER A 208 14.61 14.70 -8.53
CA SER A 208 14.75 13.38 -9.15
C SER A 208 14.29 12.27 -8.19
N THR A 209 13.95 11.12 -8.75
CA THR A 209 13.64 9.92 -7.98
C THR A 209 14.80 9.51 -7.06
N GLU A 210 16.05 9.71 -7.52
CA GLU A 210 17.24 9.42 -6.74
C GLU A 210 17.39 10.34 -5.52
N GLU A 211 17.12 11.65 -5.68
CA GLU A 211 17.13 12.61 -4.57
C GLU A 211 16.07 12.26 -3.51
N TRP A 212 14.87 11.89 -3.95
CA TRP A 212 13.82 11.43 -3.03
C TRP A 212 14.20 10.14 -2.30
N SER A 213 14.85 9.22 -2.98
CA SER A 213 15.32 7.96 -2.37
C SER A 213 16.38 8.22 -1.30
N LYS A 214 17.31 9.15 -1.55
CA LYS A 214 18.33 9.56 -0.58
C LYS A 214 17.69 10.23 0.64
N LEU A 215 16.82 11.21 0.45
CA LEU A 215 16.14 11.89 1.54
C LEU A 215 15.34 10.91 2.43
N ARG A 216 14.67 9.92 1.84
CA ARG A 216 13.95 8.89 2.61
C ARG A 216 14.86 7.99 3.43
N LEU A 217 16.07 7.70 2.96
CA LEU A 217 17.06 6.92 3.71
C LEU A 217 17.64 7.70 4.88
N ASP A 218 17.82 9.01 4.72
CA ASP A 218 18.37 9.89 5.75
C ASP A 218 17.31 10.25 6.81
N GLU A 219 16.04 10.27 6.42
CA GLU A 219 14.88 10.54 7.29
C GLU A 219 14.38 9.29 8.05
N VAL A 220 15.09 8.16 8.06
CA VAL A 220 14.71 7.01 8.89
C VAL A 220 14.64 7.46 10.35
N PRO A 221 13.46 7.72 10.93
CA PRO A 221 13.38 8.25 12.27
C PRO A 221 14.00 7.25 13.24
N VAL A 222 14.95 7.72 14.04
CA VAL A 222 15.35 6.96 15.22
C VAL A 222 14.09 6.76 16.07
N ILE A 223 13.75 5.52 16.38
CA ILE A 223 12.62 5.19 17.26
C ILE A 223 12.87 5.89 18.60
N LYS A 224 12.38 7.14 18.73
CA LYS A 224 12.41 7.84 20.01
C LYS A 224 11.42 7.14 20.92
N LYS A 225 11.85 6.77 22.14
CA LYS A 225 10.94 6.27 23.19
C LYS A 225 9.84 7.31 23.40
N LYS A 226 8.63 7.00 22.92
CA LYS A 226 7.49 7.90 23.09
C LYS A 226 7.09 7.99 24.55
N SER A 227 6.74 9.20 25.00
CA SER A 227 6.23 9.40 26.35
C SER A 227 4.92 8.61 26.57
N ILE A 228 4.63 8.26 27.81
CA ILE A 228 3.38 7.55 28.19
C ILE A 228 2.14 8.31 27.72
N LYS A 229 2.15 9.65 27.80
CA LYS A 229 1.04 10.50 27.32
C LYS A 229 0.79 10.34 25.81
N ILE A 230 1.84 10.28 25.00
CA ILE A 230 1.72 10.06 23.55
C ILE A 230 1.15 8.66 23.27
N LYS A 231 1.62 7.62 23.97
CA LYS A 231 1.08 6.26 23.83
C LYS A 231 -0.41 6.19 24.18
N ILE A 232 -0.83 6.83 25.27
CA ILE A 232 -2.26 6.91 25.65
C ILE A 232 -3.06 7.64 24.56
N GLY A 233 -2.58 8.75 24.04
CA GLY A 233 -3.22 9.47 22.93
C GLY A 233 -3.40 8.60 21.69
N GLU A 234 -2.36 7.86 21.29
CA GLU A 234 -2.42 6.91 20.18
C GLU A 234 -3.48 5.81 20.40
N TYR A 235 -3.57 5.28 21.62
CA TYR A 235 -4.60 4.30 22.00
C TYR A 235 -6.01 4.88 21.89
N LEU A 236 -6.23 6.09 22.39
CA LEU A 236 -7.53 6.74 22.34
C LEU A 236 -7.98 7.05 20.91
N VAL A 237 -7.06 7.47 20.04
CA VAL A 237 -7.31 7.65 18.61
C VAL A 237 -7.62 6.32 17.93
N ALA A 238 -6.84 5.27 18.20
CA ALA A 238 -7.04 3.95 17.63
C ALA A 238 -8.41 3.35 18.00
N LEU A 239 -8.86 3.62 19.22
CA LEU A 239 -10.18 3.20 19.72
C LEU A 239 -11.32 4.12 19.23
N GLY A 240 -11.01 5.24 18.58
CA GLY A 240 -12.01 6.21 18.12
C GLY A 240 -12.61 7.07 19.23
N ILE A 241 -11.98 7.09 20.42
CA ILE A 241 -12.47 7.87 21.58
C ILE A 241 -12.18 9.35 21.39
N ILE A 242 -11.04 9.69 20.78
CA ILE A 242 -10.68 11.06 20.40
C ILE A 242 -10.33 11.14 18.92
N LYS A 243 -10.55 12.32 18.32
CA LYS A 243 -10.10 12.59 16.96
C LYS A 243 -8.60 12.90 16.97
N ALA A 244 -7.88 12.43 15.93
CA ALA A 244 -6.52 12.89 15.69
C ALA A 244 -6.55 14.42 15.50
N ARG A 245 -5.61 15.14 16.14
CA ARG A 245 -5.38 16.55 15.80
C ARG A 245 -4.70 16.58 14.43
N ASN A 246 -5.25 17.38 13.54
CA ASN A 246 -4.64 17.71 12.25
C ASN A 246 -3.31 18.42 12.47
#